data_9feb5cc48329c0205f152d8dd45a4a94
#
_entry.id   9feb5cc48329c0205f152d8dd45a4a94
#
_cell.length_a   1.000
_cell.length_b   1.000
_cell.length_c   1.000
_cell.angle_alpha   90.00
_cell.angle_beta   90.00
_cell.angle_gamma   90.00
#
_symmetry.space_group_name_H-M   'P 1'
#
loop_
_entity.id
_entity.type
_entity.pdbx_description
1 polymer ?
#
loop_
_entity_poly.entity_id
_entity_poly.type
_entity_poly.pdbx_seq_one_letter_code
_entity_poly.pdbx_strand_id
1 'polypeptide(L)'
;MGQEPDIFDRMAAQAAGVGVPQSLSKEELPALSESALAPQTTSKTPPNVRQALQFLLAHGWLESAAKPKLFHLIAAQTALFDALLEPLDLRVVVDDVRGLAFLAVVPGYAGDDTDESEQDDWTHPLMKRQRLTLDQSLLLALLRREFLQREQESGTGAVVRITVDSLLPQLETYLGAMGSDMQERKRLTQLLENLRTHGMVSDVDAQDCITIRPMIVHLLNPENLQTLLLRLREVAEKGGAQGSTAQPEGTP
;
A
#
# COMPACT_ATOMS: atom_id res chain seq x y z
N MET A 1 2.90 53.15 29.49
CA MET A 1 3.42 52.16 28.53
C MET A 1 2.21 51.74 27.71
N GLY A 2 2.00 52.37 26.58
CA GLY A 2 0.89 52.05 25.65
C GLY A 2 1.31 50.92 24.74
N GLN A 3 0.49 49.83 24.69
CA GLN A 3 0.62 48.78 23.72
C GLN A 3 0.19 49.29 22.34
N GLU A 4 1.06 49.16 21.35
CA GLU A 4 0.70 49.38 19.95
C GLU A 4 -0.29 48.33 19.48
N PRO A 5 -1.33 48.69 18.73
CA PRO A 5 -2.32 47.74 18.24
C PRO A 5 -1.72 46.82 17.19
N ASP A 6 -2.05 45.52 17.32
CA ASP A 6 -1.61 44.43 16.45
C ASP A 6 -2.13 44.60 15.01
N ILE A 7 -1.41 43.99 14.05
CA ILE A 7 -1.69 44.08 12.61
C ILE A 7 -3.14 43.68 12.29
N PHE A 8 -3.72 42.79 13.06
CA PHE A 8 -5.10 42.35 12.90
C PHE A 8 -6.13 43.41 13.30
N ASP A 9 -5.84 44.25 14.29
CA ASP A 9 -6.70 45.35 14.69
C ASP A 9 -6.71 46.49 13.65
N ARG A 10 -5.62 46.67 12.90
CA ARG A 10 -5.54 47.62 11.79
C ARG A 10 -6.34 47.18 10.57
N MET A 11 -6.40 45.88 10.29
CA MET A 11 -7.20 45.35 9.18
C MET A 11 -8.70 45.40 9.46
N ALA A 12 -9.11 45.21 10.70
CA ALA A 12 -10.52 45.30 11.12
C ALA A 12 -11.04 46.75 11.07
N ALA A 13 -10.20 47.74 11.39
CA ALA A 13 -10.57 49.16 11.35
C ALA A 13 -10.71 49.71 9.90
N GLN A 14 -10.02 49.11 8.95
CA GLN A 14 -10.04 49.53 7.53
C GLN A 14 -11.29 49.03 6.77
N ALA A 15 -11.98 48.01 7.28
CA ALA A 15 -13.21 47.47 6.72
C ALA A 15 -14.50 48.21 7.13
N ALA A 16 -14.42 49.15 8.10
CA ALA A 16 -15.58 49.80 8.67
C ALA A 16 -15.86 51.25 8.18
N GLY A 17 -15.10 51.75 7.21
CA GLY A 17 -15.18 53.12 6.84
C GLY A 17 -15.17 53.43 5.35
N VAL A 18 -16.25 53.14 4.60
CA VAL A 18 -16.55 53.86 3.36
C VAL A 18 -18.06 54.07 3.28
N GLY A 19 -18.45 55.33 3.47
CA GLY A 19 -19.83 55.78 3.35
C GLY A 19 -20.30 55.85 1.90
N VAL A 20 -21.58 55.69 1.76
CA VAL A 20 -22.40 55.76 0.55
C VAL A 20 -22.52 57.22 0.06
N PRO A 21 -22.50 57.49 -1.25
CA PRO A 21 -23.34 58.49 -1.85
C PRO A 21 -24.36 57.87 -2.82
N GLN A 22 -25.58 58.41 -2.71
CA GLN A 22 -26.75 58.11 -3.54
C GLN A 22 -26.65 58.74 -4.92
N SER A 23 -27.41 58.09 -5.83
CA SER A 23 -28.07 58.58 -7.04
C SER A 23 -27.21 58.82 -8.29
N LEU A 24 -27.54 58.04 -9.33
CA LEU A 24 -28.00 58.57 -10.63
C LEU A 24 -28.40 57.40 -11.59
N SER A 25 -29.65 57.49 -12.00
CA SER A 25 -30.26 57.20 -13.33
C SER A 25 -30.04 55.85 -14.04
N LYS A 26 -31.18 55.19 -14.23
CA LYS A 26 -31.54 54.21 -15.22
C LYS A 26 -30.92 54.45 -16.60
N GLU A 27 -30.23 53.47 -17.09
CA GLU A 27 -30.13 53.18 -18.53
C GLU A 27 -30.04 51.65 -18.71
N GLU A 28 -30.93 51.12 -19.52
CA GLU A 28 -31.11 49.70 -19.84
C GLU A 28 -29.90 49.17 -20.62
N LEU A 29 -29.32 48.08 -20.13
CA LEU A 29 -28.46 47.21 -20.90
C LEU A 29 -28.86 45.76 -20.66
N PRO A 30 -28.77 44.88 -21.68
CA PRO A 30 -29.51 43.61 -21.72
C PRO A 30 -28.94 42.60 -20.70
N ALA A 31 -29.89 41.83 -20.15
CA ALA A 31 -29.69 40.76 -19.23
C ALA A 31 -28.71 39.72 -19.78
N LEU A 32 -27.45 39.80 -19.38
CA LEU A 32 -26.55 38.62 -19.35
C LEU A 32 -26.88 37.86 -18.09
N SER A 33 -27.30 36.64 -18.27
CA SER A 33 -27.67 35.70 -17.23
C SER A 33 -26.58 35.63 -16.15
N GLU A 34 -26.82 36.31 -15.03
CA GLU A 34 -26.16 36.01 -13.75
C GLU A 34 -26.73 34.71 -13.16
N SER A 35 -26.46 33.58 -13.83
CA SER A 35 -26.79 32.26 -13.30
C SER A 35 -25.56 31.40 -13.30
N ALA A 36 -24.45 31.87 -12.72
CA ALA A 36 -23.30 31.01 -12.48
C ALA A 36 -22.33 31.63 -11.47
N LEU A 37 -22.76 31.91 -10.25
CA LEU A 37 -21.85 31.98 -9.08
C LEU A 37 -22.69 32.01 -7.79
N ALA A 38 -23.59 31.03 -7.65
CA ALA A 38 -23.98 30.66 -6.30
C ALA A 38 -22.72 30.09 -5.64
N PRO A 39 -22.29 30.56 -4.46
CA PRO A 39 -21.28 29.87 -3.72
C PRO A 39 -21.78 28.46 -3.49
N GLN A 40 -21.19 27.48 -4.17
CA GLN A 40 -21.42 26.09 -3.86
C GLN A 40 -21.01 25.98 -2.39
N THR A 41 -21.98 25.83 -1.51
CA THR A 41 -21.75 25.42 -0.14
C THR A 41 -21.00 24.12 -0.24
N THR A 42 -19.68 24.17 -0.15
CA THR A 42 -18.81 23.01 -0.10
C THR A 42 -19.20 22.26 1.14
N SER A 43 -20.10 21.30 0.95
CA SER A 43 -20.49 20.36 1.99
C SER A 43 -19.21 19.72 2.50
N LYS A 44 -18.79 20.08 3.73
CA LYS A 44 -17.58 19.54 4.32
C LYS A 44 -17.72 18.02 4.36
N THR A 45 -16.71 17.33 3.84
CA THR A 45 -16.63 15.86 3.91
C THR A 45 -17.00 15.37 5.32
N PRO A 46 -17.91 14.40 5.46
CA PRO A 46 -18.34 13.87 6.75
C PRO A 46 -17.16 13.41 7.63
N PRO A 47 -17.23 13.58 8.95
CA PRO A 47 -16.12 13.24 9.86
C PRO A 47 -15.65 11.79 9.77
N ASN A 48 -16.59 10.85 9.60
CA ASN A 48 -16.31 9.41 9.44
C ASN A 48 -15.56 9.10 8.13
N VAL A 49 -15.91 9.78 7.04
CA VAL A 49 -15.21 9.65 5.74
C VAL A 49 -13.79 10.20 5.86
N ARG A 50 -13.63 11.36 6.50
CA ARG A 50 -12.29 11.94 6.73
C ARG A 50 -11.42 11.02 7.58
N GLN A 51 -11.98 10.41 8.63
CA GLN A 51 -11.26 9.47 9.48
C GLN A 51 -10.83 8.22 8.70
N ALA A 52 -11.69 7.66 7.86
CA ALA A 52 -11.38 6.51 7.04
C ALA A 52 -10.29 6.84 5.99
N LEU A 53 -10.40 8.01 5.34
CA LEU A 53 -9.41 8.48 4.38
C LEU A 53 -8.03 8.70 5.03
N GLN A 54 -7.99 9.36 6.19
CA GLN A 54 -6.75 9.56 6.94
C GLN A 54 -6.12 8.24 7.36
N PHE A 55 -6.94 7.25 7.75
CA PHE A 55 -6.44 5.92 8.10
C PHE A 55 -5.82 5.21 6.89
N LEU A 56 -6.50 5.24 5.74
CA LEU A 56 -5.96 4.66 4.50
C LEU A 56 -4.65 5.33 4.06
N LEU A 57 -4.59 6.66 4.09
CA LEU A 57 -3.38 7.40 3.71
C LEU A 57 -2.21 7.14 4.67
N ALA A 58 -2.48 6.93 5.94
CA ALA A 58 -1.44 6.67 6.95
C ALA A 58 -0.88 5.24 6.89
N HIS A 59 -1.72 4.24 6.54
CA HIS A 59 -1.37 2.81 6.64
C HIS A 59 -1.29 2.10 5.28
N GLY A 60 -1.91 2.67 4.25
CA GLY A 60 -2.01 2.09 2.91
C GLY A 60 -3.09 1.02 2.76
N TRP A 61 -3.57 0.43 3.85
CA TRP A 61 -4.55 -0.67 3.84
C TRP A 61 -5.38 -0.72 5.14
N LEU A 62 -6.51 -1.44 5.08
CA LEU A 62 -7.46 -1.62 6.17
C LEU A 62 -8.12 -3.00 6.09
N GLU A 63 -8.10 -3.77 7.18
CA GLU A 63 -8.84 -5.02 7.30
C GLU A 63 -10.16 -4.83 8.04
N SER A 64 -11.22 -5.49 7.56
CA SER A 64 -12.53 -5.54 8.20
C SER A 64 -12.46 -6.09 9.62
N ALA A 65 -11.62 -7.10 9.87
CA ALA A 65 -11.39 -7.67 11.18
C ALA A 65 -10.84 -6.66 12.20
N ALA A 66 -9.99 -5.72 11.76
CA ALA A 66 -9.39 -4.70 12.62
C ALA A 66 -10.31 -3.51 12.86
N LYS A 67 -10.98 -3.02 11.81
CA LYS A 67 -11.84 -1.82 11.86
C LYS A 67 -13.10 -1.98 11.00
N PRO A 68 -14.07 -2.78 11.42
CA PRO A 68 -15.24 -3.15 10.60
C PRO A 68 -16.06 -1.93 10.17
N LYS A 69 -16.26 -0.95 11.04
CA LYS A 69 -17.05 0.25 10.73
C LYS A 69 -16.43 1.09 9.61
N LEU A 70 -15.11 1.24 9.60
CA LEU A 70 -14.41 2.00 8.54
C LEU A 70 -14.39 1.20 7.25
N PHE A 71 -14.18 -0.11 7.32
CA PHE A 71 -14.22 -0.98 6.15
C PHE A 71 -15.59 -0.92 5.44
N HIS A 72 -16.68 -1.11 6.17
CA HIS A 72 -18.04 -1.05 5.59
C HIS A 72 -18.35 0.34 5.00
N LEU A 73 -17.86 1.41 5.61
CA LEU A 73 -18.01 2.76 5.07
C LEU A 73 -17.30 2.90 3.72
N ILE A 74 -16.07 2.41 3.63
CA ILE A 74 -15.27 2.46 2.39
C ILE A 74 -15.92 1.60 1.31
N ALA A 75 -16.30 0.37 1.62
CA ALA A 75 -16.92 -0.55 0.70
C ALA A 75 -18.26 0.00 0.15
N ALA A 76 -19.07 0.63 1.03
CA ALA A 76 -20.35 1.22 0.62
C ALA A 76 -20.20 2.52 -0.21
N GLN A 77 -19.08 3.23 -0.11
CA GLN A 77 -18.90 4.54 -0.74
C GLN A 77 -17.59 4.62 -1.54
N THR A 78 -17.17 3.52 -2.18
CA THR A 78 -15.91 3.43 -2.93
C THR A 78 -15.74 4.58 -3.92
N ALA A 79 -16.77 4.92 -4.70
CA ALA A 79 -16.72 6.03 -5.66
C ALA A 79 -16.45 7.40 -5.01
N LEU A 80 -16.94 7.64 -3.79
CA LEU A 80 -16.64 8.87 -3.04
C LEU A 80 -15.16 8.89 -2.62
N PHE A 81 -14.63 7.76 -2.15
CA PHE A 81 -13.22 7.66 -1.77
C PHE A 81 -12.30 7.82 -2.98
N ASP A 82 -12.65 7.23 -4.13
CA ASP A 82 -11.89 7.41 -5.37
C ASP A 82 -11.88 8.88 -5.81
N ALA A 83 -13.01 9.58 -5.75
CA ALA A 83 -13.07 11.00 -6.07
C ALA A 83 -12.25 11.88 -5.10
N LEU A 84 -12.11 11.48 -3.83
CA LEU A 84 -11.27 12.19 -2.85
C LEU A 84 -9.78 11.86 -3.00
N LEU A 85 -9.44 10.73 -3.59
CA LEU A 85 -8.08 10.26 -3.81
C LEU A 85 -7.55 10.60 -5.20
N GLU A 86 -8.43 10.92 -6.17
CA GLU A 86 -8.09 11.27 -7.55
C GLU A 86 -7.00 12.37 -7.65
N PRO A 87 -7.07 13.50 -6.88
CA PRO A 87 -6.01 14.50 -6.93
C PRO A 87 -4.63 14.05 -6.44
N LEU A 88 -4.56 12.85 -5.88
CA LEU A 88 -3.33 12.20 -5.40
C LEU A 88 -2.90 11.05 -6.31
N ASP A 89 -3.53 10.87 -7.47
CA ASP A 89 -3.33 9.72 -8.39
C ASP A 89 -3.49 8.35 -7.71
N LEU A 90 -4.34 8.31 -6.69
CA LEU A 90 -4.65 7.11 -5.92
C LEU A 90 -6.12 6.69 -6.10
N ARG A 91 -6.36 5.41 -5.93
CA ARG A 91 -7.69 4.83 -5.83
C ARG A 91 -7.76 3.83 -4.69
N VAL A 92 -8.95 3.55 -4.21
CA VAL A 92 -9.16 2.48 -3.24
C VAL A 92 -9.59 1.19 -3.96
N VAL A 93 -8.95 0.08 -3.60
CA VAL A 93 -9.35 -1.26 -4.05
C VAL A 93 -9.97 -1.97 -2.85
N VAL A 94 -11.17 -2.53 -3.05
CA VAL A 94 -11.91 -3.24 -2.01
C VAL A 94 -12.05 -4.71 -2.41
N ASP A 95 -11.60 -5.59 -1.55
CA ASP A 95 -11.84 -7.04 -1.61
C ASP A 95 -12.82 -7.41 -0.49
N ASP A 96 -14.11 -7.37 -0.83
CA ASP A 96 -15.19 -7.65 0.12
C ASP A 96 -15.15 -9.08 0.63
N VAL A 97 -14.68 -10.01 -0.20
CA VAL A 97 -14.66 -11.45 0.14
C VAL A 97 -13.63 -11.72 1.24
N ARG A 98 -12.47 -11.05 1.17
CA ARG A 98 -11.40 -11.18 2.17
C ARG A 98 -11.44 -10.08 3.23
N GLY A 99 -12.37 -9.13 3.11
CA GLY A 99 -12.51 -8.03 4.04
C GLY A 99 -11.30 -7.09 4.06
N LEU A 100 -10.75 -6.77 2.90
CA LEU A 100 -9.56 -5.91 2.75
C LEU A 100 -9.89 -4.70 1.87
N ALA A 101 -9.46 -3.51 2.30
CA ALA A 101 -9.43 -2.31 1.48
C ALA A 101 -7.99 -1.76 1.47
N PHE A 102 -7.47 -1.37 0.30
CA PHE A 102 -6.11 -0.83 0.20
C PHE A 102 -6.00 0.23 -0.90
N LEU A 103 -4.97 1.07 -0.80
CA LEU A 103 -4.67 2.07 -1.80
C LEU A 103 -3.86 1.46 -2.96
N ALA A 104 -4.19 1.89 -4.17
CA ALA A 104 -3.44 1.57 -5.37
C ALA A 104 -3.22 2.85 -6.18
N VAL A 105 -2.11 2.93 -6.89
CA VAL A 105 -1.84 4.00 -7.87
C VAL A 105 -2.73 3.78 -9.08
N VAL A 106 -3.27 4.86 -9.64
CA VAL A 106 -4.09 4.81 -10.85
C VAL A 106 -3.22 4.34 -12.02
N PRO A 107 -3.65 3.35 -12.84
CA PRO A 107 -2.91 2.92 -14.03
C PRO A 107 -2.71 4.08 -15.01
N GLY A 108 -1.52 4.17 -15.63
CA GLY A 108 -1.18 5.25 -16.55
C GLY A 108 -0.67 6.53 -15.87
N TYR A 109 -0.40 6.48 -14.55
CA TYR A 109 0.32 7.52 -13.86
C TYR A 109 1.74 7.69 -14.45
N ALA A 110 2.16 8.95 -14.68
CA ALA A 110 3.47 9.27 -15.26
C ALA A 110 4.62 8.73 -14.40
N GLY A 111 5.08 7.55 -14.63
CA GLY A 111 6.07 6.81 -13.84
C GLY A 111 5.84 5.30 -13.84
N ASP A 112 4.73 4.84 -14.43
CA ASP A 112 4.43 3.42 -14.62
C ASP A 112 4.83 2.91 -16.01
N ASP A 113 5.04 3.81 -16.99
CA ASP A 113 5.56 3.49 -18.30
C ASP A 113 7.07 3.29 -18.20
N THR A 114 7.45 2.04 -18.10
CA THR A 114 8.82 1.56 -18.12
C THR A 114 9.41 1.63 -19.51
N ASP A 115 9.59 2.80 -20.07
CA ASP A 115 10.66 3.03 -21.04
C ASP A 115 11.95 3.25 -20.25
N GLU A 116 12.80 2.22 -20.23
CA GLU A 116 14.10 2.19 -19.55
C GLU A 116 15.12 3.23 -20.08
N SER A 117 14.68 4.16 -20.92
CA SER A 117 15.56 5.05 -21.68
C SER A 117 15.63 6.50 -21.18
N GLU A 118 14.79 6.94 -20.26
CA GLU A 118 14.92 8.28 -19.68
C GLU A 118 14.76 8.25 -18.16
N GLN A 119 15.84 8.65 -17.51
CA GLN A 119 16.09 8.76 -16.07
C GLN A 119 15.15 9.78 -15.38
N ASP A 120 13.85 9.58 -15.43
CA ASP A 120 12.98 10.24 -14.48
C ASP A 120 12.60 9.23 -13.40
N ASP A 121 13.40 9.21 -12.33
CA ASP A 121 13.22 8.40 -11.10
C ASP A 121 11.96 8.84 -10.32
N TRP A 122 10.88 9.24 -11.06
CA TRP A 122 9.68 9.71 -10.43
C TRP A 122 8.89 8.53 -9.85
N THR A 123 9.00 8.36 -8.54
CA THR A 123 8.20 7.41 -7.77
C THR A 123 7.09 8.15 -7.07
N HIS A 124 5.90 7.57 -7.02
CA HIS A 124 4.76 8.18 -6.32
C HIS A 124 5.13 8.50 -4.86
N PRO A 125 5.01 9.78 -4.40
CA PRO A 125 5.54 10.21 -3.11
C PRO A 125 4.88 9.52 -1.91
N LEU A 126 3.61 9.12 -2.05
CA LEU A 126 2.85 8.44 -1.00
C LEU A 126 2.90 6.91 -1.08
N MET A 127 3.28 6.36 -2.24
CA MET A 127 3.32 4.91 -2.50
C MET A 127 4.73 4.50 -2.89
N LYS A 128 5.53 4.11 -1.90
CA LYS A 128 6.91 3.69 -2.15
C LYS A 128 6.95 2.31 -2.81
N ARG A 129 7.53 2.22 -4.01
CA ARG A 129 7.91 0.94 -4.60
C ARG A 129 9.04 0.33 -3.78
N GLN A 130 8.82 -0.84 -3.20
CA GLN A 130 9.86 -1.56 -2.49
C GLN A 130 10.39 -2.69 -3.37
N ARG A 131 11.71 -2.69 -3.60
CA ARG A 131 12.38 -3.82 -4.24
C ARG A 131 12.60 -4.90 -3.18
N LEU A 132 11.96 -6.05 -3.37
CA LEU A 132 12.16 -7.22 -2.52
C LEU A 132 13.46 -7.93 -2.93
N THR A 133 14.19 -8.45 -1.94
CA THR A 133 15.31 -9.37 -2.20
C THR A 133 14.76 -10.70 -2.72
N LEU A 134 15.64 -11.54 -3.30
CA LEU A 134 15.26 -12.88 -3.75
C LEU A 134 14.64 -13.70 -2.63
N ASP A 135 15.22 -13.67 -1.43
CA ASP A 135 14.73 -14.37 -0.25
C ASP A 135 13.35 -13.90 0.20
N GLN A 136 13.14 -12.58 0.22
CA GLN A 136 11.85 -11.97 0.55
C GLN A 136 10.79 -12.35 -0.49
N SER A 137 11.15 -12.32 -1.77
CA SER A 137 10.25 -12.69 -2.87
C SER A 137 9.88 -14.17 -2.80
N LEU A 138 10.84 -15.03 -2.49
CA LEU A 138 10.61 -16.46 -2.32
C LEU A 138 9.69 -16.73 -1.11
N LEU A 139 10.02 -16.16 0.04
CA LEU A 139 9.19 -16.30 1.24
C LEU A 139 7.76 -15.81 0.98
N LEU A 140 7.61 -14.66 0.31
CA LEU A 140 6.31 -14.13 -0.04
C LEU A 140 5.53 -15.06 -0.98
N ALA A 141 6.19 -15.68 -1.96
CA ALA A 141 5.58 -16.66 -2.85
C ALA A 141 5.13 -17.93 -2.11
N LEU A 142 5.95 -18.41 -1.16
CA LEU A 142 5.61 -19.56 -0.31
C LEU A 142 4.40 -19.27 0.59
N LEU A 143 4.40 -18.12 1.25
CA LEU A 143 3.29 -17.67 2.09
C LEU A 143 2.00 -17.49 1.28
N ARG A 144 2.09 -16.92 0.05
CA ARG A 144 0.93 -16.78 -0.83
C ARG A 144 0.38 -18.14 -1.25
N ARG A 145 1.24 -19.11 -1.58
CA ARG A 145 0.82 -20.48 -1.90
C ARG A 145 0.09 -21.10 -0.72
N GLU A 146 0.65 -21.02 0.48
CA GLU A 146 0.06 -21.55 1.70
C GLU A 146 -1.29 -20.87 2.00
N PHE A 147 -1.37 -19.55 1.83
CA PHE A 147 -2.61 -18.80 2.00
C PHE A 147 -3.71 -19.29 1.05
N LEU A 148 -3.42 -19.39 -0.24
CA LEU A 148 -4.39 -19.82 -1.24
C LEU A 148 -4.83 -21.29 -1.04
N GLN A 149 -3.90 -22.17 -0.66
CA GLN A 149 -4.22 -23.56 -0.34
C GLN A 149 -5.18 -23.63 0.85
N ARG A 150 -4.91 -22.89 1.92
CA ARG A 150 -5.80 -22.86 3.09
C ARG A 150 -7.17 -22.24 2.78
N GLU A 151 -7.22 -21.23 1.93
CA GLU A 151 -8.50 -20.70 1.46
C GLU A 151 -9.32 -21.74 0.68
N GLN A 152 -8.68 -22.58 -0.13
CA GLN A 152 -9.36 -23.67 -0.84
C GLN A 152 -9.91 -24.72 0.10
N GLU A 153 -9.21 -25.01 1.19
CA GLU A 153 -9.62 -26.03 2.19
C GLU A 153 -10.69 -25.52 3.15
N SER A 154 -10.57 -24.24 3.59
CA SER A 154 -11.39 -23.68 4.69
C SER A 154 -12.40 -22.62 4.24
N GLY A 155 -12.40 -22.26 2.96
CA GLY A 155 -13.22 -21.19 2.39
C GLY A 155 -12.51 -19.85 2.38
N THR A 156 -12.92 -19.00 1.44
CA THR A 156 -12.36 -17.65 1.25
C THR A 156 -12.69 -16.76 2.46
N GLY A 157 -11.70 -15.99 2.91
CA GLY A 157 -11.82 -15.14 4.11
C GLY A 157 -11.48 -15.86 5.42
N ALA A 158 -11.08 -17.13 5.37
CA ALA A 158 -10.58 -17.84 6.55
C ALA A 158 -9.27 -17.24 7.06
N VAL A 159 -9.09 -17.22 8.38
CA VAL A 159 -7.83 -16.80 8.99
C VAL A 159 -6.78 -17.88 8.79
N VAL A 160 -5.73 -17.56 8.04
CA VAL A 160 -4.64 -18.51 7.75
C VAL A 160 -3.52 -18.30 8.76
N ARG A 161 -3.34 -19.32 9.61
CA ARG A 161 -2.30 -19.35 10.64
C ARG A 161 -1.35 -20.52 10.40
N ILE A 162 -0.04 -20.26 10.45
CA ILE A 162 1.01 -21.25 10.23
C ILE A 162 2.11 -21.12 11.28
N THR A 163 2.84 -22.20 11.55
CA THR A 163 4.00 -22.18 12.43
C THR A 163 5.23 -21.69 11.66
N VAL A 164 6.10 -20.92 12.31
CA VAL A 164 7.35 -20.43 11.72
C VAL A 164 8.24 -21.58 11.30
N ASP A 165 8.32 -22.63 12.12
CA ASP A 165 9.14 -23.82 11.83
C ASP A 165 8.71 -24.56 10.56
N SER A 166 7.44 -24.48 10.15
CA SER A 166 6.98 -25.11 8.90
C SER A 166 7.53 -24.48 7.63
N LEU A 167 8.04 -23.26 7.72
CA LEU A 167 8.62 -22.55 6.60
C LEU A 167 10.09 -22.90 6.35
N LEU A 168 10.84 -23.34 7.37
CA LEU A 168 12.27 -23.62 7.26
C LEU A 168 12.59 -24.66 6.17
N PRO A 169 11.98 -25.88 6.16
CA PRO A 169 12.29 -26.88 5.13
C PRO A 169 11.92 -26.40 3.72
N GLN A 170 10.92 -25.56 3.61
CA GLN A 170 10.49 -25.02 2.32
C GLN A 170 11.51 -24.02 1.77
N LEU A 171 12.08 -23.17 2.63
CA LEU A 171 13.13 -22.23 2.24
C LEU A 171 14.44 -22.94 1.89
N GLU A 172 14.84 -23.94 2.69
CA GLU A 172 16.02 -24.78 2.41
C GLU A 172 15.98 -25.44 1.04
N THR A 173 14.81 -25.90 0.63
CA THR A 173 14.62 -26.57 -0.67
C THR A 173 15.02 -25.68 -1.84
N TYR A 174 14.82 -24.36 -1.72
CA TYR A 174 15.08 -23.40 -2.80
C TYR A 174 16.39 -22.61 -2.64
N LEU A 175 16.79 -22.33 -1.40
CA LEU A 175 17.97 -21.52 -1.09
C LEU A 175 19.19 -22.37 -0.70
N GLY A 176 18.98 -23.67 -0.50
CA GLY A 176 20.00 -24.56 0.05
C GLY A 176 20.19 -24.36 1.56
N ALA A 177 20.79 -25.35 2.23
CA ALA A 177 21.15 -25.26 3.62
C ALA A 177 22.30 -24.23 3.80
N MET A 178 22.10 -23.25 4.66
CA MET A 178 23.05 -22.13 4.84
C MET A 178 23.79 -22.17 6.19
N GLY A 179 23.86 -23.32 6.83
CA GLY A 179 24.61 -23.46 8.08
C GLY A 179 23.84 -24.18 9.17
N SER A 180 23.80 -23.60 10.38
CA SER A 180 23.07 -24.22 11.49
C SER A 180 21.61 -23.79 11.51
N ASP A 181 20.73 -24.66 12.02
CA ASP A 181 19.28 -24.42 12.22
C ASP A 181 19.01 -23.07 12.92
N MET A 182 19.88 -22.66 13.84
CA MET A 182 19.76 -21.39 14.56
C MET A 182 19.98 -20.19 13.64
N GLN A 183 20.91 -20.26 12.68
CA GLN A 183 21.16 -19.19 11.73
C GLN A 183 20.01 -19.07 10.72
N GLU A 184 19.50 -20.18 10.27
CA GLU A 184 18.36 -20.24 9.34
C GLU A 184 17.10 -19.67 9.98
N ARG A 185 16.82 -20.07 11.23
CA ARG A 185 15.71 -19.50 12.00
C ARG A 185 15.86 -17.98 12.22
N LYS A 186 17.06 -17.50 12.53
CA LYS A 186 17.33 -16.06 12.67
C LYS A 186 17.07 -15.32 11.37
N ARG A 187 17.52 -15.89 10.23
CA ARG A 187 17.28 -15.32 8.89
C ARG A 187 15.78 -15.27 8.59
N LEU A 188 15.05 -16.37 8.80
CA LEU A 188 13.62 -16.43 8.60
C LEU A 188 12.89 -15.38 9.46
N THR A 189 13.25 -15.25 10.74
CA THR A 189 12.67 -14.24 11.63
C THR A 189 12.89 -12.82 11.10
N GLN A 190 14.08 -12.51 10.57
CA GLN A 190 14.36 -11.21 9.97
C GLN A 190 13.52 -10.96 8.69
N LEU A 191 13.36 -11.99 7.86
CA LEU A 191 12.51 -11.90 6.66
C LEU A 191 11.04 -11.68 7.03
N LEU A 192 10.53 -12.41 8.03
CA LEU A 192 9.16 -12.25 8.52
C LEU A 192 8.93 -10.88 9.12
N GLU A 193 9.89 -10.35 9.90
CA GLU A 193 9.81 -8.99 10.46
C GLU A 193 9.69 -7.93 9.36
N ASN A 194 10.42 -8.10 8.27
CA ASN A 194 10.33 -7.21 7.12
C ASN A 194 8.93 -7.29 6.48
N LEU A 195 8.42 -8.50 6.25
CA LEU A 195 7.07 -8.69 5.70
C LEU A 195 5.96 -8.19 6.64
N ARG A 196 6.19 -8.26 7.95
CA ARG A 196 5.29 -7.71 8.98
C ARG A 196 5.15 -6.19 8.85
N THR A 197 6.26 -5.47 8.67
CA THR A 197 6.22 -4.00 8.52
C THR A 197 5.41 -3.56 7.30
N HIS A 198 5.26 -4.45 6.32
CA HIS A 198 4.43 -4.22 5.12
C HIS A 198 3.00 -4.78 5.24
N GLY A 199 2.60 -5.25 6.42
CA GLY A 199 1.25 -5.74 6.65
C GLY A 199 0.91 -7.06 5.99
N MET A 200 1.92 -7.89 5.61
CA MET A 200 1.72 -9.18 4.94
C MET A 200 1.52 -10.33 5.91
N VAL A 201 2.11 -10.22 7.08
CA VAL A 201 1.99 -11.19 8.18
C VAL A 201 1.78 -10.48 9.51
N SER A 202 1.27 -11.20 10.53
CA SER A 202 1.19 -10.70 11.90
C SER A 202 2.54 -10.79 12.61
N ASP A 203 2.59 -10.29 13.85
CA ASP A 203 3.65 -10.65 14.79
C ASP A 203 3.65 -12.17 15.04
N VAL A 204 4.83 -12.71 15.36
CA VAL A 204 4.96 -14.10 15.84
C VAL A 204 4.35 -14.16 17.24
N ASP A 205 3.41 -15.06 17.43
CA ASP A 205 2.72 -15.23 18.70
C ASP A 205 3.49 -16.15 19.67
N ALA A 206 2.93 -16.34 20.87
CA ALA A 206 3.53 -17.17 21.92
C ALA A 206 3.59 -18.68 21.56
N GLN A 207 2.90 -19.11 20.52
CA GLN A 207 2.92 -20.48 19.99
C GLN A 207 3.83 -20.60 18.75
N ASP A 208 4.68 -19.61 18.51
CA ASP A 208 5.57 -19.56 17.34
C ASP A 208 4.80 -19.62 16.00
N CYS A 209 3.64 -19.00 15.95
CA CYS A 209 2.78 -18.93 14.77
C CYS A 209 2.67 -17.50 14.27
N ILE A 210 2.47 -17.38 12.96
CA ILE A 210 2.11 -16.15 12.29
C ILE A 210 0.75 -16.30 11.59
N THR A 211 0.04 -15.20 11.46
CA THR A 211 -1.16 -15.11 10.62
C THR A 211 -0.77 -14.45 9.30
N ILE A 212 -1.05 -15.14 8.20
CA ILE A 212 -0.86 -14.58 6.86
C ILE A 212 -2.07 -13.69 6.55
N ARG A 213 -1.80 -12.46 6.11
CA ARG A 213 -2.86 -11.48 5.85
C ARG A 213 -3.32 -11.48 4.39
N PRO A 214 -4.58 -11.13 4.11
CA PRO A 214 -5.16 -11.16 2.77
C PRO A 214 -4.41 -10.31 1.73
N MET A 215 -3.71 -9.27 2.16
CA MET A 215 -2.90 -8.40 1.29
C MET A 215 -1.93 -9.19 0.40
N ILE A 216 -1.47 -10.35 0.86
CA ILE A 216 -0.50 -11.20 0.14
C ILE A 216 -0.98 -11.63 -1.25
N VAL A 217 -2.30 -11.73 -1.45
CA VAL A 217 -2.89 -12.13 -2.74
C VAL A 217 -2.74 -11.03 -3.79
N HIS A 218 -2.76 -9.77 -3.35
CA HIS A 218 -2.75 -8.58 -4.22
C HIS A 218 -1.34 -8.08 -4.56
N LEU A 219 -0.32 -8.50 -3.81
CA LEU A 219 1.06 -8.01 -3.98
C LEU A 219 1.86 -8.72 -5.08
N LEU A 220 1.53 -9.96 -5.38
CA LEU A 220 2.21 -10.75 -6.40
C LEU A 220 1.25 -11.02 -7.56
N ASN A 221 1.47 -10.33 -8.66
CA ASN A 221 0.81 -10.69 -9.92
C ASN A 221 1.50 -11.92 -10.57
N PRO A 222 0.84 -12.61 -11.50
CA PRO A 222 1.41 -13.77 -12.18
C PRO A 222 2.74 -13.52 -12.90
N GLU A 223 2.94 -12.32 -13.43
CA GLU A 223 4.16 -11.92 -14.16
C GLU A 223 5.36 -11.83 -13.21
N ASN A 224 5.18 -11.23 -12.04
CA ASN A 224 6.22 -11.18 -11.00
C ASN A 224 6.60 -12.59 -10.51
N LEU A 225 5.64 -13.50 -10.42
CA LEU A 225 5.91 -14.90 -10.07
C LEU A 225 6.70 -15.64 -11.15
N GLN A 226 6.42 -15.40 -12.43
CA GLN A 226 7.20 -15.96 -13.54
C GLN A 226 8.63 -15.44 -13.53
N THR A 227 8.82 -14.15 -13.35
CA THR A 227 10.17 -13.54 -13.25
C THR A 227 10.94 -14.10 -12.06
N LEU A 228 10.28 -14.31 -10.91
CA LEU A 228 10.89 -14.96 -9.74
C LEU A 228 11.32 -16.39 -10.05
N LEU A 229 10.48 -17.19 -10.72
CA LEU A 229 10.80 -18.55 -11.11
C LEU A 229 12.00 -18.64 -12.04
N LEU A 230 12.11 -17.73 -13.01
CA LEU A 230 13.26 -17.65 -13.91
C LEU A 230 14.55 -17.35 -13.12
N ARG A 231 14.53 -16.38 -12.23
CA ARG A 231 15.68 -16.05 -11.38
C ARG A 231 16.09 -17.18 -10.45
N LEU A 232 15.14 -17.90 -9.85
CA LEU A 232 15.42 -19.07 -9.01
C LEU A 232 16.08 -20.20 -9.81
N ARG A 233 15.65 -20.44 -11.06
CA ARG A 233 16.29 -21.40 -11.95
C ARG A 233 17.74 -21.01 -12.28
N GLU A 234 18.00 -19.77 -12.60
CA GLU A 234 19.37 -19.27 -12.85
C GLU A 234 20.29 -19.47 -11.64
N VAL A 235 19.78 -19.23 -10.43
CA VAL A 235 20.54 -19.42 -9.19
C VAL A 235 20.83 -20.91 -8.95
N ALA A 236 19.84 -21.78 -9.16
CA ALA A 236 20.00 -23.22 -9.02
C ALA A 236 21.01 -23.78 -10.04
N GLU A 237 20.98 -23.33 -11.30
CA GLU A 237 21.94 -23.74 -12.34
C GLU A 237 23.36 -23.28 -12.00
N LYS A 238 23.54 -22.04 -11.51
CA LYS A 238 24.86 -21.51 -11.09
C LYS A 238 25.38 -22.21 -9.82
N GLY A 239 24.52 -22.55 -8.89
CA GLY A 239 24.87 -23.31 -7.67
C GLY A 239 25.25 -24.75 -7.96
N GLY A 240 24.56 -25.41 -8.90
CA GLY A 240 24.87 -26.77 -9.34
C GLY A 240 26.19 -26.89 -10.10
N ALA A 241 26.62 -25.85 -10.80
CA ALA A 241 27.89 -25.83 -11.53
C ALA A 241 29.15 -25.74 -10.63
N GLN A 242 29.01 -25.25 -9.40
CA GLN A 242 30.12 -25.17 -8.46
C GLN A 242 30.35 -26.45 -7.64
N GLY A 243 29.41 -27.39 -7.66
CA GLY A 243 29.51 -28.68 -6.94
C GLY A 243 30.17 -29.81 -7.73
N SER A 244 30.47 -29.62 -9.03
CA SER A 244 30.92 -30.71 -9.93
C SER A 244 32.44 -30.73 -10.24
N THR A 245 33.27 -29.96 -9.53
CA THR A 245 34.71 -29.94 -9.75
C THR A 245 35.48 -30.48 -8.54
N ALA A 246 35.06 -31.62 -7.99
CA ALA A 246 35.94 -32.43 -7.15
C ALA A 246 36.29 -33.71 -7.94
N GLN A 247 37.29 -33.63 -8.80
CA GLN A 247 37.99 -34.80 -9.34
C GLN A 247 38.73 -35.51 -8.22
N PRO A 248 38.61 -36.83 -8.10
CA PRO A 248 39.57 -37.60 -7.33
C PRO A 248 40.83 -37.82 -8.20
N GLU A 249 41.92 -37.14 -7.94
CA GLU A 249 43.23 -37.58 -8.43
C GLU A 249 43.57 -38.88 -7.73
N GLY A 250 43.55 -39.93 -8.56
CA GLY A 250 44.09 -41.22 -8.18
C GLY A 250 45.59 -41.22 -8.31
N THR A 251 46.20 -41.83 -7.36
CA THR A 251 47.57 -42.18 -7.16
C THR A 251 48.02 -43.43 -7.92
N PRO A 252 49.27 -43.57 -8.20
CA PRO A 252 49.87 -44.91 -8.35
C PRO A 252 50.38 -45.48 -7.04
#